data_3fc90864f8c72ff6152bdc0f90528836
#
_entry.id   3fc90864f8c72ff6152bdc0f90528836
#
_cell.length_a   1.000
_cell.length_b   1.000
_cell.length_c   1.000
_cell.angle_alpha   90.00
_cell.angle_beta   90.00
_cell.angle_gamma   90.00
#
_symmetry.space_group_name_H-M   'P 1'
#
loop_
_entity.id
_entity.type
_entity.pdbx_description
1 polymer ?
#
loop_
_entity_poly.entity_id
_entity_poly.type
_entity_poly.pdbx_seq_one_letter_code
_entity_poly.pdbx_strand_id
1 'polypeptide(L)'
;MLSAIRQRQPEAKIKVIGILPRRNQEERVRNLNLRIRQIAETGWYTFKNPGTKLLQEDGKINESLFSDGLHPNEEGYKRIVDEIAH
;
A
#
# COMPACT_ATOMS: atom_id res chain seq x y z
N MET A 1 2.48 15.17 12.73
CA MET A 1 3.13 14.00 13.34
C MET A 1 4.32 13.49 12.53
N LEU A 2 4.14 13.16 11.25
CA LEU A 2 5.26 12.70 10.42
C LEU A 2 6.36 13.76 10.27
N SER A 3 6.00 15.02 10.10
CA SER A 3 6.98 16.09 9.97
C SER A 3 7.79 16.31 11.26
N ALA A 4 7.15 16.09 12.42
CA ALA A 4 7.87 16.22 13.70
C ALA A 4 8.91 15.11 13.85
N ILE A 5 8.58 13.88 13.45
CA ILE A 5 9.53 12.77 13.45
C ILE A 5 10.70 13.07 12.51
N ARG A 6 10.39 13.62 11.34
CA ARG A 6 11.42 13.97 10.35
C ARG A 6 12.36 15.06 10.86
N GLN A 7 11.84 16.04 11.58
CA GLN A 7 12.67 17.10 12.15
C GLN A 7 13.65 16.57 13.19
N ARG A 8 13.22 15.59 13.98
CA ARG A 8 14.08 14.98 15.01
C ARG A 8 15.12 14.05 14.42
N GLN A 9 14.77 13.37 13.33
CA GLN A 9 15.63 12.38 12.68
C GLN A 9 15.62 12.62 11.17
N PRO A 10 16.26 13.70 10.73
CA PRO A 10 16.18 14.08 9.31
C PRO A 10 16.74 13.04 8.35
N GLU A 11 17.60 12.15 8.82
CA GLU A 11 18.15 11.08 8.00
C GLU A 11 17.31 9.81 8.03
N ALA A 12 16.31 9.73 8.91
CA ALA A 12 15.46 8.56 9.00
C ALA A 12 14.56 8.50 7.77
N LYS A 13 14.49 7.32 7.16
CA LYS A 13 13.60 7.08 6.02
C LYS A 13 12.25 6.63 6.55
N ILE A 14 11.20 7.38 6.21
CA ILE A 14 9.84 7.06 6.60
C ILE A 14 9.13 6.47 5.38
N LYS A 15 8.62 5.25 5.52
CA LYS A 15 7.85 4.59 4.48
C LYS A 15 6.38 4.68 4.80
N VAL A 16 5.58 5.13 3.83
CA VAL A 16 4.13 5.16 3.92
C VAL A 16 3.59 4.01 3.10
N ILE A 17 2.81 3.14 3.74
CA ILE A 17 2.26 1.95 3.08
C ILE A 17 0.82 2.22 2.71
N GLY A 18 0.48 1.96 1.44
CA GLY A 18 -0.88 2.15 0.94
C GLY A 18 -1.85 1.15 1.54
N ILE A 19 -3.14 1.48 1.44
CA ILE A 19 -4.22 0.63 1.91
C ILE A 19 -4.34 -0.58 0.97
N LEU A 20 -4.52 -1.77 1.55
CA LEU A 20 -4.68 -2.99 0.75
C LEU A 20 -6.06 -3.03 0.10
N PRO A 21 -6.15 -3.53 -1.16
CA PRO A 21 -7.44 -3.65 -1.83
C PRO A 21 -8.26 -4.78 -1.21
N ARG A 22 -9.58 -4.72 -1.44
CA ARG A 22 -10.51 -5.77 -1.05
C ARG A 22 -11.66 -5.82 -2.04
N ARG A 23 -12.38 -6.95 -2.05
CA ARG A 23 -13.48 -7.17 -2.99
C ARG A 23 -14.49 -6.03 -2.91
N ASN A 24 -14.93 -5.54 -4.06
CA ASN A 24 -15.93 -4.50 -4.22
C ASN A 24 -15.52 -3.11 -3.69
N GLN A 25 -14.28 -2.93 -3.27
CA GLN A 25 -13.76 -1.65 -2.79
C GLN A 25 -12.49 -1.23 -3.51
N GLU A 26 -12.16 -1.90 -4.61
CA GLU A 26 -10.89 -1.69 -5.32
C GLU A 26 -10.73 -0.26 -5.79
N GLU A 27 -11.77 0.32 -6.40
CA GLU A 27 -11.71 1.69 -6.90
C GLU A 27 -11.56 2.71 -5.77
N ARG A 28 -12.30 2.51 -4.69
CA ARG A 28 -12.22 3.40 -3.53
C ARG A 28 -10.84 3.37 -2.91
N VAL A 29 -10.26 2.18 -2.76
CA VAL A 29 -8.92 2.02 -2.21
C VAL A 29 -7.89 2.67 -3.13
N ARG A 30 -8.02 2.50 -4.45
CA ARG A 30 -7.13 3.12 -5.40
C ARG A 30 -7.15 4.65 -5.26
N ASN A 31 -8.34 5.24 -5.16
CA ASN A 31 -8.47 6.69 -5.03
C ASN A 31 -7.87 7.20 -3.71
N LEU A 32 -8.09 6.48 -2.63
CA LEU A 32 -7.48 6.82 -1.34
C LEU A 32 -5.95 6.73 -1.40
N ASN A 33 -5.42 5.70 -2.05
CA ASN A 33 -3.98 5.54 -2.17
C ASN A 33 -3.34 6.63 -3.03
N LEU A 34 -4.04 7.13 -4.05
CA LEU A 34 -3.55 8.27 -4.82
C LEU A 34 -3.39 9.51 -3.94
N ARG A 35 -4.33 9.76 -3.04
CA ARG A 35 -4.24 10.88 -2.11
C ARG A 35 -3.10 10.69 -1.12
N ILE A 36 -2.96 9.48 -0.59
CA ILE A 36 -1.87 9.15 0.33
C ILE A 36 -0.52 9.35 -0.35
N ARG A 37 -0.40 8.91 -1.59
CA ARG A 37 0.81 9.08 -2.38
C ARG A 37 1.17 10.55 -2.57
N GLN A 38 0.18 11.40 -2.90
CA GLN A 38 0.40 12.83 -3.06
C GLN A 38 0.91 13.47 -1.77
N ILE A 39 0.32 13.09 -0.63
CA ILE A 39 0.77 13.59 0.67
C ILE A 39 2.19 13.13 0.97
N ALA A 40 2.51 11.88 0.68
CA ALA A 40 3.85 11.34 0.90
C ALA A 40 4.90 12.08 0.06
N GLU A 41 4.57 12.40 -1.19
CA GLU A 41 5.48 13.12 -2.08
C GLU A 41 5.78 14.52 -1.56
N THR A 42 4.77 15.22 -1.02
CA THR A 42 4.97 16.58 -0.46
C THR A 42 5.80 16.55 0.81
N GLY A 43 5.72 15.48 1.58
CA GLY A 43 6.50 15.30 2.81
C GLY A 43 7.84 14.64 2.61
N TRP A 44 8.17 14.26 1.37
CA TRP A 44 9.41 13.56 1.01
C TRP A 44 9.49 12.18 1.66
N TYR A 45 8.35 11.53 1.88
CA TYR A 45 8.30 10.17 2.41
C TYR A 45 8.29 9.18 1.25
N THR A 46 8.81 7.99 1.49
CA THR A 46 8.74 6.92 0.51
C THR A 46 7.36 6.26 0.57
N PHE A 47 6.67 6.20 -0.56
CA PHE A 47 5.37 5.55 -0.65
C PHE A 47 5.54 4.16 -1.26
N LYS A 48 4.98 3.15 -0.59
CA LYS A 48 4.93 1.78 -1.10
C LYS A 48 3.47 1.34 -1.16
N ASN A 49 3.08 0.77 -2.28
CA ASN A 49 1.71 0.29 -2.47
C ASN A 49 1.74 -1.20 -2.82
N PRO A 50 1.94 -2.08 -1.84
CA PRO A 50 2.01 -3.52 -2.11
C PRO A 50 0.68 -4.09 -2.62
N GLY A 51 -0.43 -3.39 -2.37
CA GLY A 51 -1.73 -3.85 -2.83
C GLY A 51 -1.84 -3.98 -4.34
N THR A 52 -1.04 -3.24 -5.11
CA THR A 52 -1.06 -3.37 -6.58
C THR A 52 -0.66 -4.78 -7.03
N LYS A 53 0.13 -5.48 -6.23
CA LYS A 53 0.55 -6.86 -6.54
C LYS A 53 -0.57 -7.88 -6.29
N LEU A 54 -1.65 -7.45 -5.67
CA LEU A 54 -2.80 -8.29 -5.37
C LEU A 54 -3.95 -8.07 -6.34
N LEU A 55 -3.74 -7.20 -7.35
CA LEU A 55 -4.77 -6.88 -8.34
C LEU A 55 -4.51 -7.61 -9.65
N GLN A 56 -5.60 -7.87 -10.39
CA GLN A 56 -5.54 -8.36 -11.77
C GLN A 56 -5.41 -7.16 -12.72
N GLU A 57 -5.24 -7.46 -14.00
CA GLU A 57 -5.11 -6.42 -15.05
C GLU A 57 -6.35 -5.53 -15.13
N ASP A 58 -7.52 -6.04 -14.76
CA ASP A 58 -8.77 -5.27 -14.79
C ASP A 58 -8.95 -4.34 -13.58
N GLY A 59 -7.98 -4.31 -12.66
CA GLY A 59 -8.02 -3.47 -11.47
C GLY A 59 -8.76 -4.09 -10.29
N LYS A 60 -9.32 -5.28 -10.45
CA LYS A 60 -9.98 -6.00 -9.37
C LYS A 60 -9.00 -6.91 -8.64
N ILE A 61 -9.36 -7.29 -7.41
CA ILE A 61 -8.47 -8.16 -6.63
C ILE A 61 -8.34 -9.52 -7.32
N ASN A 62 -7.16 -10.12 -7.16
CA ASN A 62 -6.93 -11.49 -7.57
C ASN A 62 -7.40 -12.38 -6.43
N GLU A 63 -8.58 -12.97 -6.58
CA GLU A 63 -9.21 -13.78 -5.51
C GLU A 63 -8.33 -14.94 -5.06
N SER A 64 -7.45 -15.45 -5.92
CA SER A 64 -6.54 -16.53 -5.54
C SER A 64 -5.52 -16.13 -4.48
N LEU A 65 -5.36 -14.83 -4.25
CA LEU A 65 -4.44 -14.28 -3.24
C LEU A 65 -5.16 -13.89 -1.95
N PHE A 66 -6.47 -14.13 -1.88
CA PHE A 66 -7.29 -13.77 -0.72
C PHE A 66 -8.00 -15.00 -0.17
N SER A 67 -8.20 -15.02 1.15
CA SER A 67 -8.94 -16.11 1.78
C SER A 67 -10.45 -15.89 1.73
N ASP A 68 -10.90 -14.64 1.85
CA ASP A 68 -12.33 -14.29 1.92
C ASP A 68 -12.69 -13.03 1.13
N GLY A 69 -11.79 -12.56 0.25
CA GLY A 69 -11.99 -11.32 -0.49
C GLY A 69 -11.69 -10.06 0.30
N LEU A 70 -11.33 -10.19 1.58
CA LEU A 70 -11.00 -9.09 2.48
C LEU A 70 -9.56 -9.22 3.01
N HIS A 71 -9.17 -10.43 3.38
CA HIS A 71 -7.85 -10.69 3.96
C HIS A 71 -6.98 -11.48 2.98
N PRO A 72 -5.75 -11.01 2.70
CA PRO A 72 -4.83 -11.78 1.86
C PRO A 72 -4.52 -13.14 2.49
N ASN A 73 -4.34 -14.15 1.65
CA ASN A 73 -3.89 -15.45 2.12
C ASN A 73 -2.35 -15.47 2.21
N GLU A 74 -1.78 -16.65 2.47
CA GLU A 74 -0.33 -16.78 2.63
C GLU A 74 0.44 -16.27 1.41
N GLU A 75 0.00 -16.63 0.21
CA GLU A 75 0.64 -16.16 -1.02
C GLU A 75 0.49 -14.66 -1.20
N GLY A 76 -0.67 -14.11 -0.87
CA GLY A 76 -0.89 -12.66 -0.90
C GLY A 76 0.06 -11.93 0.04
N TYR A 77 0.23 -12.43 1.25
CA TYR A 77 1.16 -11.83 2.21
C TYR A 77 2.61 -11.89 1.75
N LYS A 78 3.02 -12.97 1.08
CA LYS A 78 4.36 -13.04 0.51
C LYS A 78 4.61 -11.92 -0.49
N ARG A 79 3.64 -11.65 -1.34
CA ARG A 79 3.75 -10.57 -2.33
C ARG A 79 3.84 -9.21 -1.66
N ILE A 80 3.08 -9.01 -0.57
CA ILE A 80 3.14 -7.77 0.19
C ILE A 80 4.54 -7.57 0.79
N VAL A 81 5.07 -8.59 1.42
CA VAL A 81 6.39 -8.54 2.06
C VAL A 81 7.47 -8.26 1.03
N ASP A 82 7.42 -8.93 -0.13
CA ASP A 82 8.40 -8.71 -1.19
C ASP A 82 8.38 -7.27 -1.69
N GLU A 83 7.20 -6.69 -1.86
CA GLU A 83 7.06 -5.32 -2.32
C GLU A 83 7.58 -4.31 -1.29
N ILE A 84 7.32 -4.55 -0.03
CA ILE A 84 7.79 -3.67 1.05
C ILE A 84 9.30 -3.77 1.23
N ALA A 85 9.87 -4.96 1.05
CA ALA A 85 11.30 -5.19 1.22
C ALA A 85 12.14 -4.52 0.14
N HIS A 86 11.55 -4.23 -1.01
CA HIS A 86 12.20 -3.55 -2.12
C HIS A 86 11.78 -2.09 -2.17
#